data_26f9c0198ebdc3028b2efee8915205c2
#
_entry.id   26f9c0198ebdc3028b2efee8915205c2
#
_cell.length_a   1.000
_cell.length_b   1.000
_cell.length_c   1.000
_cell.angle_alpha   90.00
_cell.angle_beta   90.00
_cell.angle_gamma   90.00
#
_symmetry.space_group_name_H-M   'P 1'
#
loop_
_entity.id
_entity.type
_entity.pdbx_description
1 polymer ?
#
loop_
_entity_poly.entity_id
_entity_poly.type
_entity_poly.pdbx_seq_one_letter_code
_entity_poly.pdbx_strand_id
1 'polypeptide(L)'
;MAEGATRADTIEMMREMQRATDAVAAQLEAEHGVNPLDYVMAQIGGNSGRGLDAAEGKDGDLLGGISIELIDADLRPYSSFAFVAQLQDEVVNHPLAEAVSFRGWRSGPGGDALDVQFYGAQTQTLKDASEALQAALLQYPEVSALQDNLAYDKEELILDLTPQGQALGFTIDQLGRVLRNRLGGIEAATYPDGPRSATIRVELPEGELTADFLDRTQMRTPAGNYVALGDIVSVQQ
;
A
#
# COMPACT_ATOMS: atom_id res chain seq x y z
N MET A 1 3.07 -2.39 -0.67
CA MET A 1 3.44 -2.87 -2.01
C MET A 1 3.26 -1.73 -2.99
N ALA A 2 3.96 -1.77 -4.13
CA ALA A 2 3.80 -0.80 -5.22
C ALA A 2 2.43 -0.93 -5.89
N GLU A 3 2.01 0.13 -6.59
CA GLU A 3 0.84 0.06 -7.47
C GLU A 3 1.07 -0.98 -8.56
N GLY A 4 0.07 -1.78 -8.87
CA GLY A 4 0.17 -2.91 -9.80
C GLY A 4 0.60 -4.24 -9.18
N ALA A 5 1.00 -4.25 -7.89
CA ALA A 5 1.10 -5.50 -7.15
C ALA A 5 -0.29 -6.04 -6.82
N THR A 6 -0.37 -7.34 -6.61
CA THR A 6 -1.61 -8.04 -6.26
C THR A 6 -1.61 -8.44 -4.78
N ARG A 7 -2.77 -8.86 -4.29
CA ARG A 7 -2.86 -9.51 -2.96
C ARG A 7 -1.93 -10.73 -2.85
N ALA A 8 -1.71 -11.47 -3.94
CA ALA A 8 -0.81 -12.61 -3.93
C ALA A 8 0.64 -12.20 -3.66
N ASP A 9 1.11 -11.10 -4.26
CA ASP A 9 2.44 -10.54 -4.02
C ASP A 9 2.59 -10.07 -2.56
N THR A 10 1.54 -9.49 -1.99
CA THR A 10 1.51 -9.11 -0.58
C THR A 10 1.60 -10.34 0.34
N ILE A 11 0.89 -11.42 0.00
CA ILE A 11 0.97 -12.69 0.73
C ILE A 11 2.39 -13.27 0.65
N GLU A 12 3.03 -13.21 -0.51
CA GLU A 12 4.40 -13.68 -0.70
C GLU A 12 5.37 -12.89 0.17
N MET A 13 5.29 -11.56 0.18
CA MET A 13 6.10 -10.73 1.06
C MET A 13 5.85 -11.03 2.55
N MET A 14 4.60 -11.27 2.94
CA MET A 14 4.28 -11.60 4.33
C MET A 14 4.80 -12.99 4.74
N ARG A 15 4.84 -13.95 3.81
CA ARG A 15 5.47 -15.26 4.05
C ARG A 15 6.98 -15.13 4.20
N GLU A 16 7.61 -14.26 3.41
CA GLU A 16 9.03 -13.96 3.57
C GLU A 16 9.33 -13.32 4.94
N MET A 17 8.53 -12.35 5.37
CA MET A 17 8.64 -11.76 6.70
C MET A 17 8.54 -12.80 7.80
N GLN A 18 7.61 -13.75 7.67
CA GLN A 18 7.47 -14.85 8.63
C GLN A 18 8.67 -15.79 8.58
N ARG A 19 9.13 -16.19 7.39
CA ARG A 19 10.33 -17.01 7.21
C ARG A 19 11.55 -16.39 7.90
N ALA A 20 11.78 -15.10 7.64
CA ALA A 20 12.90 -14.37 8.22
C ALA A 20 12.78 -14.28 9.76
N THR A 21 11.57 -14.06 10.27
CA THR A 21 11.30 -14.07 11.73
C THR A 21 11.67 -15.40 12.36
N ASP A 22 11.23 -16.49 11.75
CA ASP A 22 11.53 -17.85 12.24
C ASP A 22 13.03 -18.17 12.14
N ALA A 23 13.71 -17.72 11.07
CA ALA A 23 15.16 -17.93 10.89
C ALA A 23 15.97 -17.19 11.97
N VAL A 24 15.67 -15.92 12.22
CA VAL A 24 16.32 -15.14 13.29
C VAL A 24 16.04 -15.75 14.65
N ALA A 25 14.82 -16.19 14.91
CA ALA A 25 14.47 -16.84 16.17
C ALA A 25 15.27 -18.14 16.37
N ALA A 26 15.38 -18.97 15.34
CA ALA A 26 16.14 -20.22 15.40
C ALA A 26 17.66 -19.96 15.61
N GLN A 27 18.21 -18.92 14.98
CA GLN A 27 19.60 -18.52 15.21
C GLN A 27 19.82 -18.11 16.67
N LEU A 28 18.98 -17.23 17.20
CA LEU A 28 19.09 -16.77 18.58
C LEU A 28 18.84 -17.88 19.60
N GLU A 29 17.94 -18.83 19.30
CA GLU A 29 17.74 -20.03 20.13
C GLU A 29 18.99 -20.90 20.13
N ALA A 30 19.65 -21.10 19.00
CA ALA A 30 20.89 -21.85 18.90
C ALA A 30 22.05 -21.18 19.67
N GLU A 31 22.10 -19.84 19.70
CA GLU A 31 23.14 -19.06 20.39
C GLU A 31 22.89 -18.99 21.91
N HIS A 32 21.64 -18.89 22.33
CA HIS A 32 21.28 -18.56 23.73
C HIS A 32 20.45 -19.63 24.43
N GLY A 33 20.02 -20.67 23.72
CA GLY A 33 19.33 -21.83 24.30
C GLY A 33 17.84 -21.66 24.57
N VAL A 34 17.25 -20.50 24.20
CA VAL A 34 15.83 -20.21 24.41
C VAL A 34 15.26 -19.54 23.15
N ASN A 35 14.11 -20.03 22.66
CA ASN A 35 13.40 -19.41 21.57
C ASN A 35 12.87 -18.03 22.00
N PRO A 36 13.19 -16.95 21.25
CA PRO A 36 12.79 -15.60 21.65
C PRO A 36 11.33 -15.24 21.38
N LEU A 37 10.61 -16.04 20.60
CA LEU A 37 9.26 -15.70 20.15
C LEU A 37 8.23 -16.13 21.21
N ASP A 38 7.40 -15.18 21.65
CA ASP A 38 6.21 -15.45 22.44
C ASP A 38 4.98 -15.49 21.53
N TYR A 39 4.84 -14.46 20.67
CA TYR A 39 3.71 -14.36 19.78
C TYR A 39 4.10 -13.72 18.43
N VAL A 40 3.57 -14.26 17.34
CA VAL A 40 3.75 -13.71 15.99
C VAL A 40 2.41 -13.65 15.29
N MET A 41 2.04 -12.49 14.77
CA MET A 41 0.83 -12.27 13.99
C MET A 41 1.15 -11.56 12.70
N ALA A 42 0.85 -12.20 11.57
CA ALA A 42 0.88 -11.58 10.25
C ALA A 42 -0.54 -11.24 9.79
N GLN A 43 -0.72 -10.08 9.18
CA GLN A 43 -2.00 -9.65 8.65
C GLN A 43 -1.84 -9.00 7.28
N ILE A 44 -2.90 -9.05 6.48
CA ILE A 44 -3.04 -8.36 5.20
C ILE A 44 -4.25 -7.45 5.29
N GLY A 45 -4.19 -6.32 4.62
CA GLY A 45 -5.22 -5.30 4.69
C GLY A 45 -4.92 -4.18 5.67
N GLY A 46 -3.72 -4.16 6.23
CA GLY A 46 -3.29 -3.17 7.20
C GLY A 46 -2.08 -3.63 7.98
N ASN A 47 -1.79 -2.96 9.07
CA ASN A 47 -0.75 -3.32 10.02
C ASN A 47 -1.23 -3.14 11.46
N SER A 48 -0.61 -3.85 12.38
CA SER A 48 -0.80 -3.63 13.82
C SER A 48 0.14 -2.53 14.28
N GLY A 49 -0.41 -1.41 14.77
CA GLY A 49 0.37 -0.29 15.25
C GLY A 49 0.42 0.89 14.26
N ARG A 50 1.45 1.73 14.38
CA ARG A 50 1.62 2.91 13.53
C ARG A 50 2.01 2.49 12.10
N GLY A 51 1.17 2.85 11.13
CA GLY A 51 1.42 2.62 9.71
C GLY A 51 2.56 3.47 9.14
N LEU A 52 2.90 3.18 7.91
CA LEU A 52 3.69 4.06 7.05
C LEU A 52 2.78 5.17 6.53
N ASP A 53 3.25 6.40 6.43
CA ASP A 53 2.48 7.51 5.87
C ASP A 53 2.12 7.25 4.40
N ALA A 54 3.01 6.59 3.65
CA ALA A 54 2.76 6.12 2.29
C ALA A 54 1.67 5.02 2.17
N ALA A 55 1.20 4.46 3.27
CA ALA A 55 0.09 3.50 3.30
C ALA A 55 -1.28 4.17 3.31
N GLU A 56 -1.34 5.48 3.59
CA GLU A 56 -2.60 6.21 3.64
C GLU A 56 -3.22 6.29 2.24
N GLY A 57 -4.45 5.80 2.12
CA GLY A 57 -5.19 5.77 0.85
C GLY A 57 -4.83 4.61 -0.10
N LYS A 58 -3.91 3.71 0.25
CA LYS A 58 -3.64 2.50 -0.52
C LYS A 58 -4.73 1.45 -0.34
N ASP A 59 -4.93 0.63 -1.37
CA ASP A 59 -5.79 -0.55 -1.26
C ASP A 59 -5.26 -1.49 -0.17
N GLY A 60 -6.18 -2.05 0.63
CA GLY A 60 -5.83 -2.99 1.68
C GLY A 60 -5.06 -4.22 1.17
N ASP A 61 -5.32 -4.65 -0.05
CA ASP A 61 -4.62 -5.78 -0.65
C ASP A 61 -3.12 -5.52 -0.91
N LEU A 62 -2.71 -4.24 -0.95
CA LEU A 62 -1.31 -3.82 -1.07
C LEU A 62 -0.60 -3.62 0.27
N LEU A 63 -1.32 -3.79 1.37
CA LEU A 63 -0.82 -3.55 2.73
C LEU A 63 -0.67 -4.86 3.49
N GLY A 64 0.45 -5.02 4.17
CA GLY A 64 0.69 -6.12 5.09
C GLY A 64 1.52 -5.68 6.29
N GLY A 65 1.41 -6.40 7.38
CA GLY A 65 2.19 -6.14 8.58
C GLY A 65 2.38 -7.40 9.41
N ILE A 66 3.50 -7.47 10.12
CA ILE A 66 3.80 -8.52 11.09
C ILE A 66 4.05 -7.87 12.45
N SER A 67 3.41 -8.42 13.47
CA SER A 67 3.65 -8.06 14.87
C SER A 67 4.33 -9.23 15.55
N ILE A 68 5.45 -8.94 16.20
CA ILE A 68 6.29 -9.93 16.85
C ILE A 68 6.40 -9.54 18.33
N GLU A 69 5.98 -10.42 19.20
CA GLU A 69 6.19 -10.31 20.64
C GLU A 69 7.30 -11.27 21.05
N LEU A 70 8.29 -10.74 21.73
CA LEU A 70 9.41 -11.52 22.25
C LEU A 70 9.16 -11.85 23.71
N ILE A 71 9.72 -12.95 24.18
CA ILE A 71 9.76 -13.30 25.62
C ILE A 71 10.32 -12.13 26.43
N ASP A 72 10.06 -12.12 27.73
CA ASP A 72 10.50 -11.07 28.64
C ASP A 72 12.00 -10.74 28.50
N ALA A 73 12.31 -9.45 28.60
CA ALA A 73 13.69 -8.96 28.44
C ALA A 73 14.68 -9.61 29.43
N ASP A 74 14.20 -10.00 30.61
CA ASP A 74 15.01 -10.67 31.63
C ASP A 74 15.38 -12.11 31.27
N LEU A 75 14.67 -12.71 30.31
CA LEU A 75 14.90 -14.08 29.83
C LEU A 75 15.82 -14.15 28.60
N ARG A 76 16.26 -13.02 28.07
CA ARG A 76 17.09 -12.94 26.86
C ARG A 76 18.24 -11.94 27.04
N PRO A 77 19.48 -12.27 26.61
CA PRO A 77 20.66 -11.42 26.80
C PRO A 77 20.80 -10.30 25.78
N TYR A 78 19.80 -10.04 24.91
CA TYR A 78 19.80 -9.03 23.88
C TYR A 78 18.50 -8.21 23.90
N SER A 79 18.55 -7.03 23.32
CA SER A 79 17.38 -6.13 23.22
C SER A 79 16.46 -6.50 22.07
N SER A 80 15.20 -6.01 22.10
CA SER A 80 14.29 -6.10 20.96
C SER A 80 14.82 -5.38 19.72
N PHE A 81 15.63 -4.34 19.90
CA PHE A 81 16.28 -3.64 18.79
C PHE A 81 17.33 -4.51 18.10
N ALA A 82 18.08 -5.32 18.84
CA ALA A 82 19.02 -6.27 18.25
C ALA A 82 18.30 -7.34 17.41
N PHE A 83 17.16 -7.84 17.88
CA PHE A 83 16.31 -8.74 17.11
C PHE A 83 15.82 -8.08 15.82
N VAL A 84 15.32 -6.85 15.91
CA VAL A 84 14.83 -6.09 14.74
C VAL A 84 15.94 -5.84 13.73
N ALA A 85 17.16 -5.53 14.16
CA ALA A 85 18.30 -5.35 13.27
C ALA A 85 18.64 -6.65 12.51
N GLN A 86 18.71 -7.80 13.19
CA GLN A 86 18.93 -9.07 12.53
C GLN A 86 17.79 -9.44 11.57
N LEU A 87 16.53 -9.15 11.95
CA LEU A 87 15.38 -9.36 11.07
C LEU A 87 15.45 -8.51 9.81
N GLN A 88 15.88 -7.26 9.93
CA GLN A 88 16.06 -6.36 8.80
C GLN A 88 17.13 -6.89 7.82
N ASP A 89 18.21 -7.45 8.33
CA ASP A 89 19.27 -8.03 7.52
C ASP A 89 18.87 -9.37 6.86
N GLU A 90 17.97 -10.13 7.50
CA GLU A 90 17.54 -11.46 7.04
C GLU A 90 16.42 -11.38 5.99
N VAL A 91 15.60 -10.32 6.00
CA VAL A 91 14.45 -10.19 5.09
C VAL A 91 14.89 -9.88 3.67
N VAL A 92 14.42 -10.66 2.72
CA VAL A 92 14.56 -10.39 1.29
C VAL A 92 13.32 -9.65 0.79
N ASN A 93 13.48 -8.40 0.38
CA ASN A 93 12.37 -7.60 -0.11
C ASN A 93 11.82 -8.16 -1.43
N HIS A 94 10.50 -8.27 -1.52
CA HIS A 94 9.83 -8.59 -2.77
C HIS A 94 10.10 -7.48 -3.82
N PRO A 95 10.30 -7.82 -5.11
CA PRO A 95 10.59 -6.82 -6.15
C PRO A 95 9.55 -5.68 -6.26
N LEU A 96 8.30 -5.98 -5.91
CA LEU A 96 7.20 -5.00 -5.86
C LEU A 96 6.98 -4.41 -4.46
N ALA A 97 7.89 -4.62 -3.50
CA ALA A 97 7.83 -3.94 -2.22
C ALA A 97 8.31 -2.50 -2.37
N GLU A 98 7.41 -1.53 -2.21
CA GLU A 98 7.73 -0.11 -2.29
C GLU A 98 8.41 0.39 -1.02
N ALA A 99 7.89 -0.01 0.14
CA ALA A 99 8.47 0.33 1.43
C ALA A 99 8.27 -0.81 2.44
N VAL A 100 9.32 -1.12 3.17
CA VAL A 100 9.31 -2.06 4.29
C VAL A 100 9.92 -1.36 5.50
N SER A 101 9.17 -1.30 6.60
CA SER A 101 9.58 -0.62 7.82
C SER A 101 9.71 -1.60 8.96
N PHE A 102 10.81 -1.54 9.67
CA PHE A 102 11.08 -2.32 10.86
C PHE A 102 11.10 -1.39 12.08
N ARG A 103 10.30 -1.69 13.08
CA ARG A 103 10.19 -0.85 14.28
C ARG A 103 10.22 -1.68 15.54
N GLY A 104 11.10 -1.31 16.48
CA GLY A 104 11.06 -1.81 17.85
C GLY A 104 10.08 -0.99 18.69
N TRP A 105 9.51 -1.62 19.73
CA TRP A 105 8.67 -0.93 20.71
C TRP A 105 9.48 0.14 21.45
N ARG A 106 8.94 1.36 21.49
CA ARG A 106 9.46 2.47 22.32
C ARG A 106 8.34 3.02 23.19
N SER A 107 8.61 3.20 24.46
CA SER A 107 7.76 3.99 25.36
C SER A 107 8.08 5.46 25.19
N GLY A 108 7.06 6.30 24.95
CA GLY A 108 7.23 7.76 24.85
C GLY A 108 6.40 8.39 23.74
N PRO A 109 6.50 9.72 23.55
CA PRO A 109 5.88 10.39 22.42
C PRO A 109 6.40 9.78 21.13
N GLY A 110 5.50 9.21 20.35
CA GLY A 110 5.83 8.62 19.05
C GLY A 110 6.21 9.71 18.05
N GLY A 111 7.06 9.35 17.09
CA GLY A 111 7.50 10.17 15.98
C GLY A 111 8.44 9.36 15.12
N ASP A 112 8.71 9.82 13.91
CA ASP A 112 9.79 9.28 13.11
C ASP A 112 11.12 9.76 13.68
N ALA A 113 12.18 9.00 13.50
CA ALA A 113 13.50 9.35 14.02
C ALA A 113 14.07 10.60 13.33
N LEU A 114 13.67 10.80 12.08
CA LEU A 114 14.02 11.95 11.25
C LEU A 114 12.79 12.34 10.43
N ASP A 115 12.38 13.59 10.55
CA ASP A 115 11.36 14.23 9.72
C ASP A 115 11.97 15.48 9.09
N VAL A 116 12.02 15.52 7.76
CA VAL A 116 12.58 16.64 6.99
C VAL A 116 11.49 17.22 6.11
N GLN A 117 11.22 18.51 6.28
CA GLN A 117 10.18 19.22 5.54
C GLN A 117 10.78 20.13 4.49
N PHE A 118 10.41 19.90 3.25
CA PHE A 118 10.73 20.76 2.11
C PHE A 118 9.56 21.66 1.77
N TYR A 119 9.81 22.93 1.50
CA TYR A 119 8.77 23.91 1.12
C TYR A 119 9.36 25.04 0.26
N GLY A 120 8.49 25.80 -0.38
CA GLY A 120 8.88 27.04 -1.08
C GLY A 120 9.33 26.85 -2.53
N ALA A 121 9.08 25.67 -3.13
CA ALA A 121 9.37 25.41 -4.54
C ALA A 121 8.19 24.69 -5.22
N GLN A 122 8.30 24.47 -6.52
CA GLN A 122 7.33 23.68 -7.26
C GLN A 122 7.42 22.20 -6.84
N THR A 123 6.30 21.46 -6.97
CA THR A 123 6.18 20.07 -6.54
C THR A 123 7.31 19.18 -7.10
N GLN A 124 7.63 19.31 -8.39
CA GLN A 124 8.71 18.53 -8.99
C GLN A 124 10.08 18.80 -8.33
N THR A 125 10.39 20.07 -8.05
CA THR A 125 11.66 20.43 -7.38
C THR A 125 11.71 19.88 -5.94
N LEU A 126 10.56 19.89 -5.24
CA LEU A 126 10.46 19.30 -3.89
C LEU A 126 10.64 17.78 -3.95
N LYS A 127 10.10 17.13 -4.97
CA LYS A 127 10.25 15.70 -5.22
C LYS A 127 11.71 15.34 -5.48
N ASP A 128 12.35 16.03 -6.42
CA ASP A 128 13.78 15.83 -6.76
C ASP A 128 14.67 16.00 -5.52
N ALA A 129 14.37 16.98 -4.67
CA ALA A 129 15.11 17.22 -3.44
C ALA A 129 14.90 16.09 -2.41
N SER A 130 13.67 15.57 -2.29
CA SER A 130 13.37 14.43 -1.43
C SER A 130 14.13 13.18 -1.90
N GLU A 131 14.09 12.87 -3.18
CA GLU A 131 14.76 11.71 -3.75
C GLU A 131 16.29 11.80 -3.60
N ALA A 132 16.86 12.99 -3.80
CA ALA A 132 18.29 13.22 -3.59
C ALA A 132 18.68 13.02 -2.12
N LEU A 133 17.85 13.47 -1.17
CA LEU A 133 18.07 13.23 0.25
C LEU A 133 17.96 11.75 0.59
N GLN A 134 16.93 11.06 0.11
CA GLN A 134 16.75 9.63 0.34
C GLN A 134 17.96 8.84 -0.19
N ALA A 135 18.43 9.14 -1.41
CA ALA A 135 19.61 8.51 -1.98
C ALA A 135 20.88 8.75 -1.15
N ALA A 136 21.03 9.94 -0.60
CA ALA A 136 22.17 10.25 0.29
C ALA A 136 22.06 9.51 1.63
N LEU A 137 20.86 9.36 2.18
CA LEU A 137 20.62 8.68 3.46
C LEU A 137 20.76 7.16 3.38
N LEU A 138 20.51 6.54 2.22
CA LEU A 138 20.73 5.11 2.01
C LEU A 138 22.19 4.64 2.20
N GLN A 139 23.15 5.58 2.26
CA GLN A 139 24.54 5.26 2.55
C GLN A 139 24.79 4.95 4.05
N TYR A 140 23.84 5.23 4.91
CA TYR A 140 23.94 5.03 6.35
C TYR A 140 23.16 3.79 6.77
N PRO A 141 23.82 2.74 7.28
CA PRO A 141 23.16 1.48 7.65
C PRO A 141 22.08 1.64 8.73
N GLU A 142 22.17 2.69 9.54
CA GLU A 142 21.23 2.99 10.61
C GLU A 142 19.91 3.59 10.11
N VAL A 143 19.87 4.00 8.84
CA VAL A 143 18.69 4.63 8.22
C VAL A 143 17.95 3.60 7.39
N SER A 144 16.67 3.44 7.67
CA SER A 144 15.78 2.52 6.96
C SER A 144 14.39 3.11 6.80
N ALA A 145 13.59 2.53 5.93
CA ALA A 145 12.21 2.92 5.67
C ALA A 145 12.05 4.40 5.31
N LEU A 146 12.94 4.89 4.42
CA LEU A 146 12.84 6.22 3.86
C LEU A 146 11.58 6.32 3.00
N GLN A 147 10.80 7.37 3.20
CA GLN A 147 9.60 7.65 2.42
C GLN A 147 9.36 9.16 2.37
N ASP A 148 8.62 9.61 1.39
CA ASP A 148 8.06 10.94 1.35
C ASP A 148 6.52 10.87 1.21
N ASN A 149 5.87 11.99 1.41
CA ASN A 149 4.42 12.12 1.31
C ASN A 149 3.95 12.63 -0.06
N LEU A 150 4.85 12.76 -1.04
CA LEU A 150 4.49 13.07 -2.43
C LEU A 150 4.24 11.75 -3.15
N ALA A 151 2.99 11.52 -3.58
CA ALA A 151 2.63 10.33 -4.32
C ALA A 151 3.53 10.16 -5.55
N TYR A 152 4.14 8.97 -5.69
CA TYR A 152 4.93 8.63 -6.87
C TYR A 152 3.98 8.41 -8.04
N ASP A 153 4.19 9.16 -9.12
CA ASP A 153 3.73 8.94 -10.49
C ASP A 153 2.36 8.26 -10.66
N LYS A 154 1.38 8.65 -9.84
CA LYS A 154 0.01 8.38 -10.21
C LYS A 154 -0.33 9.31 -11.35
N GLU A 155 -0.25 8.79 -12.56
CA GLU A 155 -0.77 9.49 -13.72
C GLU A 155 -2.25 9.77 -13.49
N GLU A 156 -2.60 11.04 -13.28
CA GLU A 156 -3.97 11.47 -13.10
C GLU A 156 -4.57 11.80 -14.45
N LEU A 157 -5.56 11.04 -14.87
CA LEU A 157 -6.32 11.33 -16.08
C LEU A 157 -7.50 12.23 -15.73
N ILE A 158 -7.39 13.51 -16.07
CA ILE A 158 -8.49 14.45 -15.92
C ILE A 158 -9.41 14.31 -17.13
N LEU A 159 -10.64 13.87 -16.88
CA LEU A 159 -11.63 13.63 -17.94
C LEU A 159 -12.61 14.78 -18.03
N ASP A 160 -12.67 15.42 -19.20
CA ASP A 160 -13.66 16.41 -19.55
C ASP A 160 -14.63 15.88 -20.62
N LEU A 161 -15.91 16.30 -20.55
CA LEU A 161 -16.88 15.91 -21.57
C LEU A 161 -16.63 16.66 -22.87
N THR A 162 -16.54 15.90 -23.96
CA THR A 162 -16.54 16.47 -25.31
C THR A 162 -17.90 17.08 -25.66
N PRO A 163 -17.98 18.01 -26.64
CA PRO A 163 -19.26 18.51 -27.18
C PRO A 163 -20.19 17.37 -27.63
N GLN A 164 -19.64 16.28 -28.15
CA GLN A 164 -20.39 15.06 -28.50
C GLN A 164 -20.99 14.40 -27.29
N GLY A 165 -20.21 14.22 -26.20
CA GLY A 165 -20.71 13.66 -24.95
C GLY A 165 -21.86 14.50 -24.37
N GLN A 166 -21.74 15.82 -24.38
CA GLN A 166 -22.79 16.72 -23.94
C GLN A 166 -24.05 16.62 -24.84
N ALA A 167 -23.89 16.56 -26.13
CA ALA A 167 -25.01 16.41 -27.08
C ALA A 167 -25.75 15.08 -26.94
N LEU A 168 -25.04 14.02 -26.51
CA LEU A 168 -25.63 12.72 -26.20
C LEU A 168 -26.31 12.68 -24.82
N GLY A 169 -26.28 13.77 -24.06
CA GLY A 169 -26.97 13.93 -22.79
C GLY A 169 -26.18 13.44 -21.57
N PHE A 170 -24.86 13.24 -21.68
CA PHE A 170 -24.03 12.94 -20.53
C PHE A 170 -23.73 14.20 -19.70
N THR A 171 -23.57 14.01 -18.40
CA THR A 171 -23.06 15.02 -17.47
C THR A 171 -21.83 14.49 -16.76
N ILE A 172 -20.94 15.38 -16.32
CA ILE A 172 -19.71 15.00 -15.63
C ILE A 172 -20.00 14.22 -14.33
N ASP A 173 -21.08 14.60 -13.61
CA ASP A 173 -21.48 13.91 -12.37
C ASP A 173 -21.98 12.48 -12.62
N GLN A 174 -22.69 12.25 -13.74
CA GLN A 174 -23.13 10.91 -14.11
C GLN A 174 -21.93 10.06 -14.51
N LEU A 175 -21.02 10.62 -15.31
CA LEU A 175 -19.78 9.98 -15.71
C LEU A 175 -18.96 9.59 -14.51
N GLY A 176 -18.70 10.53 -13.59
CA GLY A 176 -17.92 10.28 -12.38
C GLY A 176 -18.52 9.19 -11.48
N ARG A 177 -19.85 9.15 -11.34
CA ARG A 177 -20.52 8.07 -10.56
C ARG A 177 -20.36 6.70 -11.21
N VAL A 178 -20.55 6.62 -12.53
CA VAL A 178 -20.43 5.35 -13.25
C VAL A 178 -18.99 4.84 -13.19
N LEU A 179 -18.02 5.73 -13.44
CA LEU A 179 -16.60 5.37 -13.40
C LEU A 179 -16.17 4.96 -11.98
N ARG A 180 -16.56 5.70 -10.95
CA ARG A 180 -16.25 5.33 -9.56
C ARG A 180 -16.77 3.93 -9.23
N ASN A 181 -18.01 3.62 -9.57
CA ASN A 181 -18.60 2.32 -9.31
C ASN A 181 -17.93 1.20 -10.13
N ARG A 182 -17.51 1.52 -11.34
CA ARG A 182 -16.89 0.54 -12.24
C ARG A 182 -15.43 0.26 -11.84
N LEU A 183 -14.67 1.30 -11.51
CA LEU A 183 -13.24 1.19 -11.17
C LEU A 183 -13.04 0.75 -9.71
N GLY A 184 -13.85 1.29 -8.79
CA GLY A 184 -13.74 0.99 -7.36
C GLY A 184 -14.63 -0.16 -6.88
N GLY A 185 -15.48 -0.72 -7.74
CA GLY A 185 -16.49 -1.69 -7.35
C GLY A 185 -17.64 -1.08 -6.54
N ILE A 186 -18.64 -1.88 -6.26
CA ILE A 186 -19.78 -1.52 -5.43
C ILE A 186 -20.02 -2.56 -4.34
N GLU A 187 -20.33 -2.11 -3.14
CA GLU A 187 -20.86 -2.95 -2.10
C GLU A 187 -22.34 -3.22 -2.39
N ALA A 188 -22.64 -4.44 -2.78
CA ALA A 188 -24.00 -4.83 -3.18
C ALA A 188 -24.88 -5.19 -1.97
N ALA A 189 -24.31 -5.80 -0.95
CA ALA A 189 -25.01 -6.16 0.29
C ALA A 189 -24.01 -6.46 1.41
N THR A 190 -24.45 -6.23 2.65
CA THR A 190 -23.78 -6.72 3.86
C THR A 190 -24.76 -7.58 4.64
N TYR A 191 -24.30 -8.71 5.13
CA TYR A 191 -25.12 -9.64 5.92
C TYR A 191 -24.32 -10.24 7.08
N PRO A 192 -24.99 -10.65 8.18
CA PRO A 192 -24.31 -11.31 9.28
C PRO A 192 -23.87 -12.72 8.89
N ASP A 193 -22.62 -13.05 9.19
CA ASP A 193 -22.04 -14.38 9.04
C ASP A 193 -21.46 -14.83 10.39
N GLY A 194 -22.29 -15.46 11.21
CA GLY A 194 -21.96 -15.78 12.59
C GLY A 194 -21.69 -14.51 13.41
N PRO A 195 -20.53 -14.41 14.10
CA PRO A 195 -20.17 -13.23 14.89
C PRO A 195 -19.59 -12.09 14.04
N ARG A 196 -19.49 -12.25 12.73
CA ARG A 196 -18.89 -11.27 11.80
C ARG A 196 -19.93 -10.76 10.79
N SER A 197 -19.62 -9.67 10.13
CA SER A 197 -20.34 -9.21 8.94
C SER A 197 -19.57 -9.64 7.69
N ALA A 198 -20.30 -10.18 6.72
CA ALA A 198 -19.79 -10.45 5.39
C ALA A 198 -20.37 -9.44 4.40
N THR A 199 -19.55 -9.00 3.47
CA THR A 199 -19.90 -8.02 2.43
C THR A 199 -19.82 -8.68 1.06
N ILE A 200 -20.87 -8.50 0.26
CA ILE A 200 -20.84 -8.85 -1.17
C ILE A 200 -20.39 -7.62 -1.94
N ARG A 201 -19.24 -7.72 -2.57
CA ARG A 201 -18.71 -6.69 -3.45
C ARG A 201 -18.79 -7.15 -4.90
N VAL A 202 -19.19 -6.27 -5.78
CA VAL A 202 -19.20 -6.49 -7.22
C VAL A 202 -18.19 -5.55 -7.84
N GLU A 203 -17.21 -6.12 -8.50
CA GLU A 203 -16.10 -5.38 -9.13
C GLU A 203 -15.76 -5.99 -10.49
N LEU A 204 -15.00 -5.26 -11.28
CA LEU A 204 -14.45 -5.78 -12.54
C LEU A 204 -13.37 -6.82 -12.22
N PRO A 205 -13.26 -7.88 -13.03
CA PRO A 205 -12.16 -8.84 -12.91
C PRO A 205 -10.80 -8.12 -13.04
N GLU A 206 -9.81 -8.63 -12.30
CA GLU A 206 -8.43 -8.22 -12.49
C GLU A 206 -8.02 -8.39 -13.96
N GLY A 207 -7.34 -7.39 -14.52
CA GLY A 207 -6.90 -7.39 -15.91
C GLY A 207 -7.90 -6.80 -16.93
N GLU A 208 -9.11 -6.41 -16.52
CA GLU A 208 -9.99 -5.59 -17.37
C GLU A 208 -9.70 -4.09 -17.30
N LEU A 209 -8.93 -3.65 -16.29
CA LEU A 209 -8.43 -2.29 -16.16
C LEU A 209 -7.07 -2.19 -16.87
N THR A 210 -7.10 -2.09 -18.17
CA THR A 210 -5.93 -1.94 -19.03
C THR A 210 -5.79 -0.50 -19.51
N ALA A 211 -4.61 -0.12 -20.05
CA ALA A 211 -4.36 1.24 -20.55
C ALA A 211 -5.36 1.72 -21.62
N ASP A 212 -6.01 0.78 -22.30
CA ASP A 212 -7.05 1.03 -23.31
C ASP A 212 -8.48 1.06 -22.72
N PHE A 213 -8.63 1.23 -21.41
CA PHE A 213 -9.95 1.17 -20.74
C PHE A 213 -10.93 2.24 -21.27
N LEU A 214 -10.43 3.38 -21.73
CA LEU A 214 -11.28 4.44 -22.32
C LEU A 214 -11.99 3.96 -23.59
N ASP A 215 -11.30 3.23 -24.45
CA ASP A 215 -11.85 2.72 -25.70
C ASP A 215 -12.75 1.50 -25.48
N ARG A 216 -12.40 0.67 -24.51
CA ARG A 216 -13.15 -0.55 -24.19
C ARG A 216 -14.38 -0.31 -23.32
N THR A 217 -14.37 0.76 -22.53
CA THR A 217 -15.49 1.08 -21.63
C THR A 217 -16.68 1.60 -22.41
N GLN A 218 -17.78 0.86 -22.40
CA GLN A 218 -19.04 1.26 -23.01
C GLN A 218 -19.92 2.02 -22.00
N MET A 219 -20.35 3.21 -22.40
CA MET A 219 -21.23 4.08 -21.64
C MET A 219 -22.62 4.07 -22.23
N ARG A 220 -23.65 3.91 -21.39
CA ARG A 220 -25.03 3.91 -21.83
C ARG A 220 -25.58 5.34 -21.85
N THR A 221 -26.02 5.78 -23.02
CA THR A 221 -26.67 7.09 -23.17
C THR A 221 -28.05 7.10 -22.51
N PRO A 222 -28.63 8.27 -22.16
CA PRO A 222 -30.00 8.39 -21.70
C PRO A 222 -31.04 7.80 -22.67
N ALA A 223 -30.75 7.80 -23.97
CA ALA A 223 -31.58 7.16 -24.98
C ALA A 223 -31.47 5.64 -25.06
N GLY A 224 -30.55 5.03 -24.28
CA GLY A 224 -30.38 3.58 -24.19
C GLY A 224 -29.31 2.98 -25.11
N ASN A 225 -28.69 3.74 -25.97
CA ASN A 225 -27.61 3.30 -26.86
C ASN A 225 -26.28 3.23 -26.09
N TYR A 226 -25.29 2.50 -26.62
CA TYR A 226 -23.96 2.42 -26.06
C TYR A 226 -22.96 3.14 -26.95
N VAL A 227 -22.00 3.86 -26.31
CA VAL A 227 -20.91 4.57 -26.95
C VAL A 227 -19.63 4.33 -26.16
N ALA A 228 -18.47 4.31 -26.82
CA ALA A 228 -17.20 4.20 -26.13
C ALA A 228 -16.94 5.45 -25.27
N LEU A 229 -16.33 5.25 -24.10
CA LEU A 229 -15.99 6.35 -23.21
C LEU A 229 -15.03 7.33 -23.89
N GLY A 230 -14.04 6.83 -24.65
CA GLY A 230 -13.09 7.64 -25.40
C GLY A 230 -13.74 8.58 -26.45
N ASP A 231 -14.94 8.24 -26.95
CA ASP A 231 -15.67 9.10 -27.90
C ASP A 231 -16.35 10.31 -27.24
N ILE A 232 -16.59 10.25 -25.92
CA ILE A 232 -17.37 11.24 -25.18
C ILE A 232 -16.56 12.03 -24.18
N VAL A 233 -15.29 11.69 -23.95
CA VAL A 233 -14.38 12.41 -23.06
C VAL A 233 -13.12 12.86 -23.79
N SER A 234 -12.54 13.95 -23.33
CA SER A 234 -11.15 14.34 -23.62
C SER A 234 -10.31 14.17 -22.37
N VAL A 235 -9.07 13.75 -22.54
CA VAL A 235 -8.11 13.52 -21.46
C VAL A 235 -7.14 14.69 -21.40
N GLN A 236 -6.97 15.29 -20.21
CA GLN A 236 -5.87 16.19 -19.91
C GLN A 236 -4.90 15.42 -19.00
N GLN A 237 -3.63 15.48 -19.32
CA GLN A 237 -2.52 14.94 -18.54
C GLN A 237 -1.84 16.05 -17.77
#